data_94560a3fb9700c70ac33313d327d3249
#
_entry.id   94560a3fb9700c70ac33313d327d3249
#
_cell.length_a   1.000
_cell.length_b   1.000
_cell.length_c   1.000
_cell.angle_alpha   90.00
_cell.angle_beta   90.00
_cell.angle_gamma   90.00
#
_symmetry.space_group_name_H-M   'P 1'
#
loop_
_entity.id
_entity.type
_entity.pdbx_description
1 polymer ?
#
loop_
_entity_poly.entity_id
_entity_poly.type
_entity_poly.pdbx_seq_one_letter_code
_entity_poly.pdbx_strand_id
1 'polypeptide(L)'
;MPLAESRGGASGGVWGNAPTVFRALNSKKATNKGAGSEASLPVTSRSRRSAPKLLYPLLAYCRAEWARPDSRKGDILIMRQTRTVSLDTLEYLYIPDVTYATYGETQRKMQLIIPYRPQWQDGETVPLIVFLPGSAWYRQEMYNGIPALAKLAERGFAVASVQYRESKIAPFPAQVEDVHRAIHHIAEQLAKLFHIDMARTFLMGNSSGGHIALLTALRQAAGIADVSELLNFPIRGVIAESAPSDLFLCAKEGVPANMPATFHPTADLLGVSCPQEHPEKLAEASAQTYLAPGHAVPPILLLHGDSDAQVNVAHSRTLYERLTQNGADADYIELAGVNHGGAPFWTEDVLQIIADFIHKHC
;
A
#
# COMPACT_ATOMS: atom_id res chain seq x y z
N MET A 1 -55.10 9.67 -38.09
CA MET A 1 -55.31 9.88 -36.64
C MET A 1 -55.42 8.52 -35.99
N PRO A 2 -54.61 8.15 -34.93
CA PRO A 2 -54.48 8.89 -33.69
C PRO A 2 -53.03 9.15 -33.27
N LEU A 3 -52.90 10.03 -32.27
CA LEU A 3 -51.72 10.54 -31.64
C LEU A 3 -50.91 9.48 -30.85
N ALA A 4 -49.57 9.46 -31.00
CA ALA A 4 -48.67 8.71 -30.16
C ALA A 4 -48.20 9.55 -28.96
N GLU A 5 -48.54 9.12 -27.76
CA GLU A 5 -48.04 9.67 -26.51
C GLU A 5 -46.56 9.26 -26.30
N SER A 6 -45.68 10.24 -26.17
CA SER A 6 -44.31 10.05 -25.75
C SER A 6 -44.28 9.94 -24.21
N ARG A 7 -44.02 8.78 -23.66
CA ARG A 7 -43.65 8.62 -22.25
C ARG A 7 -42.14 8.74 -22.12
N GLY A 8 -41.72 9.83 -21.50
CA GLY A 8 -40.36 10.04 -21.08
C GLY A 8 -40.00 9.06 -19.93
N GLY A 9 -39.13 8.10 -20.21
CA GLY A 9 -38.49 7.28 -19.21
C GLY A 9 -37.34 8.05 -18.59
N ALA A 10 -37.41 8.36 -17.31
CA ALA A 10 -36.27 8.87 -16.55
C ALA A 10 -35.21 7.78 -16.48
N SER A 11 -34.01 8.09 -17.03
CA SER A 11 -32.83 7.26 -16.91
C SER A 11 -32.40 7.21 -15.45
N GLY A 12 -32.55 6.05 -14.81
CA GLY A 12 -32.06 5.78 -13.47
C GLY A 12 -30.54 5.90 -13.43
N GLY A 13 -30.06 6.55 -12.36
CA GLY A 13 -28.67 6.89 -12.16
C GLY A 13 -27.73 5.68 -12.18
N VAL A 14 -26.49 5.98 -12.43
CA VAL A 14 -25.30 5.13 -12.69
C VAL A 14 -24.97 4.08 -11.60
N TRP A 15 -25.75 3.98 -10.54
CA TRP A 15 -25.60 3.01 -9.44
C TRP A 15 -26.20 1.61 -9.73
N GLY A 16 -26.76 1.37 -10.90
CA GLY A 16 -27.47 0.14 -11.24
C GLY A 16 -26.63 -1.12 -11.40
N ASN A 17 -25.32 -1.04 -11.64
CA ASN A 17 -24.47 -2.19 -11.96
C ASN A 17 -23.46 -2.60 -10.86
N ALA A 18 -23.33 -1.84 -9.76
CA ALA A 18 -22.48 -2.18 -8.62
C ALA A 18 -22.95 -3.38 -7.76
N PRO A 19 -24.23 -3.81 -7.76
CA PRO A 19 -24.74 -4.82 -6.84
C PRO A 19 -24.19 -6.23 -7.04
N THR A 20 -23.75 -6.61 -8.23
CA THR A 20 -23.39 -8.01 -8.53
C THR A 20 -22.04 -8.40 -7.91
N VAL A 21 -21.08 -7.50 -7.91
CA VAL A 21 -19.74 -7.71 -7.33
C VAL A 21 -19.80 -7.75 -5.80
N PHE A 22 -20.59 -6.83 -5.20
CA PHE A 22 -20.80 -6.82 -3.75
C PHE A 22 -21.55 -8.06 -3.24
N ARG A 23 -22.47 -8.63 -4.03
CA ARG A 23 -23.15 -9.88 -3.66
C ARG A 23 -22.20 -11.08 -3.66
N ALA A 24 -21.27 -11.17 -4.59
CA ALA A 24 -20.34 -12.28 -4.67
C ALA A 24 -19.38 -12.33 -3.47
N LEU A 25 -18.94 -11.17 -2.98
CA LEU A 25 -18.04 -11.08 -1.82
C LEU A 25 -18.78 -11.29 -0.48
N ASN A 26 -20.05 -10.93 -0.39
CA ASN A 26 -20.87 -11.10 0.83
C ASN A 26 -21.59 -12.45 0.93
N SER A 27 -21.80 -13.18 -0.17
CA SER A 27 -22.49 -14.47 -0.14
C SER A 27 -21.70 -15.60 0.55
N LYS A 28 -20.39 -15.46 0.67
CA LYS A 28 -19.53 -16.40 1.43
C LYS A 28 -19.58 -16.19 2.95
N LYS A 29 -20.21 -15.11 3.46
CA LYS A 29 -20.36 -14.85 4.91
C LYS A 29 -21.62 -15.45 5.56
N ALA A 30 -22.52 -16.05 4.81
CA ALA A 30 -23.86 -16.41 5.29
C ALA A 30 -24.06 -17.86 5.72
N THR A 31 -23.03 -18.70 5.78
CA THR A 31 -23.18 -20.14 6.12
C THR A 31 -22.48 -20.57 7.39
N ASN A 32 -22.57 -19.80 8.48
CA ASN A 32 -22.25 -20.33 9.81
C ASN A 32 -23.10 -19.64 10.88
N LYS A 33 -24.35 -20.09 11.05
CA LYS A 33 -25.16 -19.86 12.24
C LYS A 33 -25.47 -21.21 12.87
N GLY A 34 -24.65 -21.58 13.85
CA GLY A 34 -24.97 -22.59 14.85
C GLY A 34 -25.50 -21.92 16.11
N ALA A 35 -26.60 -22.42 16.62
CA ALA A 35 -27.37 -21.92 17.74
C ALA A 35 -26.63 -22.00 19.09
N GLY A 36 -26.94 -21.08 20.01
CA GLY A 36 -26.50 -21.15 21.41
C GLY A 36 -26.99 -19.98 22.26
N SER A 37 -28.12 -20.20 22.90
CA SER A 37 -28.71 -19.69 24.17
C SER A 37 -28.31 -18.33 24.76
N GLU A 38 -29.37 -17.57 25.00
CA GLU A 38 -29.44 -16.38 25.87
C GLU A 38 -29.02 -16.68 27.33
N ALA A 39 -28.24 -15.80 27.89
CA ALA A 39 -28.13 -15.61 29.33
C ALA A 39 -27.99 -14.11 29.63
N SER A 40 -29.05 -13.56 30.19
CA SER A 40 -29.15 -12.20 30.73
C SER A 40 -28.31 -12.07 31.99
N LEU A 41 -27.47 -11.04 32.12
CA LEU A 41 -26.87 -10.60 33.38
C LEU A 41 -27.05 -9.07 33.60
N PRO A 42 -27.10 -8.62 34.84
CA PRO A 42 -27.75 -7.36 35.22
C PRO A 42 -26.85 -6.12 35.12
N VAL A 43 -27.50 -5.00 34.87
CA VAL A 43 -26.95 -3.64 34.87
C VAL A 43 -26.56 -3.25 36.30
N THR A 44 -25.26 -3.03 36.53
CA THR A 44 -24.75 -2.28 37.70
C THR A 44 -24.12 -0.97 37.24
N SER A 45 -24.65 0.11 37.79
CA SER A 45 -24.17 1.47 37.66
C SER A 45 -22.74 1.61 38.24
N ARG A 46 -21.78 2.12 37.44
CA ARG A 46 -20.51 2.62 37.93
C ARG A 46 -20.10 3.93 37.29
N SER A 47 -20.06 4.90 38.16
CA SER A 47 -19.27 6.14 38.23
C SER A 47 -18.51 6.62 37.01
N ARG A 48 -18.81 7.84 36.60
CA ARG A 48 -18.04 8.69 35.70
C ARG A 48 -16.62 8.86 36.26
N ARG A 49 -15.63 8.29 35.58
CA ARG A 49 -14.23 8.74 35.67
C ARG A 49 -13.92 9.55 34.41
N SER A 50 -13.46 10.76 34.65
CA SER A 50 -13.02 11.73 33.66
C SER A 50 -11.93 11.18 32.76
N ALA A 51 -12.15 11.22 31.44
CA ALA A 51 -11.15 10.96 30.42
C ALA A 51 -10.08 12.09 30.45
N PRO A 52 -8.80 11.78 30.24
CA PRO A 52 -7.77 12.79 30.12
C PRO A 52 -7.98 13.63 28.85
N LYS A 53 -7.98 14.95 29.02
CA LYS A 53 -8.01 15.91 27.93
C LYS A 53 -6.69 15.83 27.13
N LEU A 54 -6.65 15.07 26.08
CA LEU A 54 -5.66 15.27 25.02
C LEU A 54 -6.13 16.45 24.17
N LEU A 55 -5.66 17.64 24.55
CA LEU A 55 -5.78 18.84 23.72
C LEU A 55 -4.85 18.69 22.50
N TYR A 56 -5.43 18.40 21.35
CA TYR A 56 -4.76 18.64 20.08
C TYR A 56 -4.76 20.16 19.80
N PRO A 57 -3.62 20.79 19.50
CA PRO A 57 -3.58 22.21 19.12
C PRO A 57 -3.86 22.36 17.62
N LEU A 58 -5.02 21.93 17.15
CA LEU A 58 -5.43 22.02 15.75
C LEU A 58 -6.58 22.98 15.50
N LEU A 59 -6.96 23.81 16.51
CA LEU A 59 -8.06 24.78 16.39
C LEU A 59 -7.60 26.25 16.35
N ALA A 60 -6.30 26.51 16.15
CA ALA A 60 -5.78 27.87 16.10
C ALA A 60 -5.65 28.49 14.69
N TYR A 61 -5.99 27.77 13.62
CA TYR A 61 -5.80 28.25 12.24
C TYR A 61 -7.08 28.56 11.45
N CYS A 62 -8.25 28.47 12.06
CA CYS A 62 -9.52 28.83 11.40
C CYS A 62 -10.21 30.03 12.04
N ARG A 63 -9.47 31.05 12.48
CA ARG A 63 -10.00 32.40 12.61
C ARG A 63 -9.41 33.31 11.53
N ALA A 64 -9.69 32.97 10.28
CA ALA A 64 -9.78 34.01 9.27
C ALA A 64 -11.05 34.79 9.61
N GLU A 65 -10.86 36.05 9.98
CA GLU A 65 -11.95 37.00 10.16
C GLU A 65 -12.75 37.02 8.85
N TRP A 66 -13.88 36.34 8.84
CA TRP A 66 -14.92 36.61 7.89
C TRP A 66 -15.46 37.99 8.26
N ALA A 67 -14.86 39.05 7.69
CA ALA A 67 -15.47 40.35 7.65
C ALA A 67 -16.90 40.15 7.13
N ARG A 68 -17.90 40.41 7.98
CA ARG A 68 -19.29 40.41 7.55
C ARG A 68 -19.38 41.43 6.41
N PRO A 69 -19.86 41.05 5.22
CA PRO A 69 -20.11 42.00 4.18
C PRO A 69 -21.10 43.04 4.72
N ASP A 70 -20.77 44.32 4.60
CA ASP A 70 -21.63 45.43 4.91
C ASP A 70 -23.01 45.17 4.26
N SER A 71 -24.08 45.23 5.03
CA SER A 71 -25.43 44.98 4.61
C SER A 71 -26.00 46.10 3.77
N ARG A 72 -25.30 46.52 2.71
CA ARG A 72 -25.87 47.27 1.62
C ARG A 72 -26.36 46.28 0.59
N LYS A 73 -27.64 46.38 0.24
CA LYS A 73 -28.33 45.63 -0.78
C LYS A 73 -27.43 45.38 -1.99
N GLY A 74 -26.66 44.30 -1.95
CA GLY A 74 -25.92 43.77 -3.08
C GLY A 74 -26.76 42.64 -3.66
N ASP A 75 -27.12 42.75 -4.93
CA ASP A 75 -27.76 41.70 -5.68
C ASP A 75 -27.00 40.43 -5.47
N ILE A 76 -27.66 39.36 -4.92
CA ILE A 76 -27.09 38.02 -4.87
C ILE A 76 -26.97 37.59 -6.31
N LEU A 77 -25.75 37.65 -6.85
CA LEU A 77 -25.46 37.22 -8.21
C LEU A 77 -25.58 35.68 -8.21
N ILE A 78 -26.77 35.18 -8.51
CA ILE A 78 -27.01 33.74 -8.73
C ILE A 78 -26.39 33.46 -10.11
N MET A 79 -25.20 32.89 -10.11
CA MET A 79 -24.51 32.50 -11.32
C MET A 79 -25.02 31.08 -11.73
N ARG A 80 -25.83 31.05 -12.81
CA ARG A 80 -26.15 29.79 -13.49
C ARG A 80 -25.16 29.60 -14.64
N GLN A 81 -24.32 28.59 -14.56
CA GLN A 81 -23.38 28.23 -15.59
C GLN A 81 -23.58 26.79 -16.05
N THR A 82 -23.65 26.58 -17.36
CA THR A 82 -23.61 25.24 -17.97
C THR A 82 -22.21 25.00 -18.51
N ARG A 83 -21.60 23.89 -18.19
CA ARG A 83 -20.30 23.47 -18.70
C ARG A 83 -20.42 22.08 -19.33
N THR A 84 -19.74 21.89 -20.45
CA THR A 84 -19.53 20.57 -21.03
C THR A 84 -18.35 19.94 -20.32
N VAL A 85 -18.52 18.73 -19.82
CA VAL A 85 -17.47 17.92 -19.20
C VAL A 85 -17.27 16.66 -20.04
N SER A 86 -16.06 16.11 -20.02
CA SER A 86 -15.81 14.80 -20.62
C SER A 86 -16.55 13.73 -19.82
N LEU A 87 -17.17 12.80 -20.52
CA LEU A 87 -17.79 11.61 -19.93
C LEU A 87 -16.80 10.43 -19.90
N ASP A 88 -15.68 10.53 -20.60
CA ASP A 88 -14.58 9.56 -20.55
C ASP A 88 -13.64 9.96 -19.40
N THR A 89 -14.10 9.71 -18.18
CA THR A 89 -13.37 9.98 -16.96
C THR A 89 -13.02 8.65 -16.28
N LEU A 90 -11.79 8.58 -15.75
CA LEU A 90 -11.37 7.48 -14.92
C LEU A 90 -12.06 7.61 -13.55
N GLU A 91 -12.76 6.58 -13.14
CA GLU A 91 -13.31 6.43 -11.79
C GLU A 91 -12.44 5.46 -10.97
N TYR A 92 -12.66 5.39 -9.66
CA TYR A 92 -11.89 4.49 -8.78
C TYR A 92 -12.83 3.70 -7.90
N LEU A 93 -12.58 2.39 -7.83
CA LEU A 93 -13.20 1.52 -6.85
C LEU A 93 -12.25 1.35 -5.67
N TYR A 94 -12.70 1.69 -4.48
CA TYR A 94 -12.01 1.32 -3.25
C TYR A 94 -12.69 0.11 -2.62
N ILE A 95 -11.94 -0.98 -2.47
CA ILE A 95 -12.43 -2.23 -1.90
C ILE A 95 -11.61 -2.50 -0.64
N PRO A 96 -12.19 -2.24 0.55
CA PRO A 96 -11.49 -2.45 1.82
C PRO A 96 -11.47 -3.91 2.23
N ASP A 97 -10.46 -4.26 3.03
CA ASP A 97 -10.42 -5.46 3.87
C ASP A 97 -10.60 -6.79 3.13
N VAL A 98 -10.05 -6.90 1.92
CA VAL A 98 -10.04 -8.15 1.17
C VAL A 98 -9.11 -9.14 1.88
N THR A 99 -9.67 -10.21 2.43
CA THR A 99 -8.88 -11.26 3.08
C THR A 99 -8.21 -12.13 2.04
N TYR A 100 -6.88 -12.19 2.04
CA TYR A 100 -6.09 -13.00 1.12
C TYR A 100 -5.48 -14.25 1.77
N ALA A 101 -5.30 -14.24 3.10
CA ALA A 101 -4.80 -15.40 3.85
C ALA A 101 -5.40 -15.45 5.27
N THR A 102 -5.41 -16.62 5.86
CA THR A 102 -5.84 -16.85 7.24
C THR A 102 -4.87 -17.80 7.94
N TYR A 103 -4.34 -17.36 9.09
CA TYR A 103 -3.43 -18.11 9.94
C TYR A 103 -4.09 -18.31 11.31
N GLY A 104 -4.64 -19.51 11.55
CA GLY A 104 -5.49 -19.76 12.72
C GLY A 104 -6.71 -18.83 12.71
N GLU A 105 -6.86 -18.01 13.74
CA GLU A 105 -7.94 -17.03 13.86
C GLU A 105 -7.60 -15.67 13.22
N THR A 106 -6.34 -15.47 12.80
CA THR A 106 -5.87 -14.18 12.31
C THR A 106 -5.95 -14.12 10.79
N GLN A 107 -6.68 -13.13 10.27
CA GLN A 107 -6.76 -12.83 8.85
C GLN A 107 -5.70 -11.81 8.45
N ARG A 108 -5.14 -11.99 7.25
CA ARG A 108 -4.35 -10.97 6.56
C ARG A 108 -5.17 -10.40 5.43
N LYS A 109 -5.15 -9.08 5.33
CA LYS A 109 -6.03 -8.33 4.45
C LYS A 109 -5.25 -7.41 3.54
N MET A 110 -5.89 -6.98 2.47
CA MET A 110 -5.39 -5.92 1.60
C MET A 110 -6.49 -4.90 1.32
N GLN A 111 -6.06 -3.69 0.98
CA GLN A 111 -6.90 -2.61 0.50
C GLN A 111 -6.68 -2.49 -0.99
N LEU A 112 -7.74 -2.48 -1.79
CA LEU A 112 -7.63 -2.35 -3.24
C LEU A 112 -8.16 -1.00 -3.71
N ILE A 113 -7.40 -0.35 -4.58
CA ILE A 113 -7.83 0.84 -5.32
C ILE A 113 -7.69 0.51 -6.78
N ILE A 114 -8.81 0.36 -7.47
CA ILE A 114 -8.84 -0.09 -8.85
C ILE A 114 -9.30 1.04 -9.74
N PRO A 115 -8.53 1.46 -10.76
CA PRO A 115 -9.01 2.33 -11.80
C PRO A 115 -10.17 1.66 -12.50
N TYR A 116 -11.24 2.40 -12.72
CA TYR A 116 -12.46 1.89 -13.33
C TYR A 116 -12.91 2.81 -14.47
N ARG A 117 -13.29 2.21 -15.58
CA ARG A 117 -13.96 2.89 -16.69
C ARG A 117 -15.32 2.26 -16.90
N PRO A 118 -16.38 3.04 -17.11
CA PRO A 118 -17.72 2.50 -17.40
C PRO A 118 -17.76 1.59 -18.64
N GLN A 119 -16.83 1.79 -19.56
CA GLN A 119 -16.72 1.03 -20.82
C GLN A 119 -15.26 0.58 -21.01
N TRP A 120 -14.94 -0.58 -20.44
CA TRP A 120 -13.71 -1.28 -20.79
C TRP A 120 -13.81 -1.85 -22.20
N GLN A 121 -12.78 -1.66 -23.02
CA GLN A 121 -12.68 -2.36 -24.29
C GLN A 121 -12.18 -3.80 -24.06
N ASP A 122 -12.56 -4.72 -24.94
CA ASP A 122 -12.09 -6.10 -24.85
C ASP A 122 -10.56 -6.16 -24.84
N GLY A 123 -9.99 -6.81 -23.82
CA GLY A 123 -8.54 -6.94 -23.64
C GLY A 123 -7.84 -5.76 -22.96
N GLU A 124 -8.54 -4.71 -22.60
CA GLU A 124 -7.97 -3.59 -21.87
C GLU A 124 -7.66 -4.01 -20.42
N THR A 125 -6.42 -3.78 -19.97
CA THR A 125 -5.95 -4.16 -18.63
C THR A 125 -5.04 -3.09 -18.04
N VAL A 126 -4.92 -3.06 -16.71
CA VAL A 126 -4.07 -2.12 -15.98
C VAL A 126 -2.93 -2.83 -15.26
N PRO A 127 -1.75 -2.20 -15.15
CA PRO A 127 -0.65 -2.72 -14.33
C PRO A 127 -1.04 -2.76 -12.84
N LEU A 128 -0.43 -3.68 -12.10
CA LEU A 128 -0.61 -3.84 -10.66
C LEU A 128 0.58 -3.29 -9.89
N ILE A 129 0.31 -2.46 -8.90
CA ILE A 129 1.24 -2.07 -7.84
C ILE A 129 0.82 -2.81 -6.55
N VAL A 130 1.68 -3.68 -6.06
CA VAL A 130 1.55 -4.28 -4.72
C VAL A 130 2.33 -3.40 -3.75
N PHE A 131 1.61 -2.61 -2.97
CA PHE A 131 2.19 -1.68 -2.01
C PHE A 131 2.30 -2.32 -0.62
N LEU A 132 3.47 -2.20 -0.01
CA LEU A 132 3.79 -2.74 1.31
C LEU A 132 4.03 -1.59 2.28
N PRO A 133 3.12 -1.35 3.24
CA PRO A 133 3.27 -0.26 4.20
C PRO A 133 4.43 -0.48 5.16
N GLY A 134 5.20 0.59 5.44
CA GLY A 134 6.22 0.59 6.47
C GLY A 134 5.64 0.56 7.87
N SER A 135 6.32 -0.12 8.80
CA SER A 135 5.90 -0.26 10.20
C SER A 135 7.02 -0.76 11.11
N ALA A 136 8.30 -0.67 10.68
CA ALA A 136 9.42 -1.36 11.31
C ALA A 136 9.12 -2.86 11.51
N TRP A 137 8.50 -3.49 10.51
CA TRP A 137 8.04 -4.89 10.48
C TRP A 137 7.01 -5.26 11.56
N TYR A 138 6.43 -4.28 12.27
CA TYR A 138 5.33 -4.49 13.20
C TYR A 138 3.97 -4.33 12.50
N ARG A 139 2.94 -4.05 13.30
CA ARG A 139 1.58 -3.86 12.80
C ARG A 139 1.50 -2.66 11.86
N GLN A 140 0.99 -2.89 10.65
CA GLN A 140 0.80 -1.86 9.64
C GLN A 140 -0.51 -1.10 9.87
N GLU A 141 -0.44 0.22 9.60
CA GLU A 141 -1.63 1.05 9.51
C GLU A 141 -2.14 1.02 8.06
N MET A 142 -3.28 0.37 7.84
CA MET A 142 -3.76 0.02 6.49
C MET A 142 -4.62 1.10 5.84
N TYR A 143 -5.05 2.12 6.56
CA TYR A 143 -6.03 3.08 6.04
C TYR A 143 -5.46 4.47 5.79
N ASN A 144 -4.50 4.92 6.58
CA ASN A 144 -3.97 6.29 6.52
C ASN A 144 -3.30 6.61 5.18
N GLY A 145 -2.71 5.60 4.51
CA GLY A 145 -2.05 5.74 3.22
C GLY A 145 -2.99 5.79 2.00
N ILE A 146 -4.27 5.46 2.16
CA ILE A 146 -5.21 5.32 1.04
C ILE A 146 -5.31 6.58 0.18
N PRO A 147 -5.41 7.82 0.73
CA PRO A 147 -5.48 9.03 -0.10
C PRO A 147 -4.22 9.26 -0.95
N ALA A 148 -3.04 8.87 -0.46
CA ALA A 148 -1.79 8.97 -1.21
C ALA A 148 -1.73 7.90 -2.31
N LEU A 149 -2.10 6.66 -1.99
CA LEU A 149 -2.15 5.55 -2.93
C LEU A 149 -3.17 5.78 -4.05
N ALA A 150 -4.27 6.49 -3.78
CA ALA A 150 -5.25 6.85 -4.80
C ALA A 150 -4.65 7.67 -5.94
N LYS A 151 -3.61 8.47 -5.68
CA LYS A 151 -2.89 9.23 -6.73
C LYS A 151 -2.17 8.32 -7.75
N LEU A 152 -1.80 7.10 -7.36
CA LEU A 152 -1.27 6.12 -8.30
C LEU A 152 -2.39 5.50 -9.14
N ALA A 153 -3.56 5.29 -8.55
CA ALA A 153 -4.74 4.84 -9.31
C ALA A 153 -5.21 5.91 -10.31
N GLU A 154 -5.09 7.20 -9.99
CA GLU A 154 -5.32 8.31 -10.92
C GLU A 154 -4.42 8.26 -12.17
N ARG A 155 -3.28 7.59 -12.08
CA ARG A 155 -2.35 7.36 -13.19
C ARG A 155 -2.59 6.05 -13.93
N GLY A 156 -3.69 5.35 -13.61
CA GLY A 156 -4.10 4.13 -14.31
C GLY A 156 -3.51 2.84 -13.75
N PHE A 157 -2.99 2.84 -12.54
CA PHE A 157 -2.44 1.64 -11.89
C PHE A 157 -3.44 1.05 -10.89
N ALA A 158 -3.69 -0.26 -10.95
CA ALA A 158 -4.35 -0.95 -9.84
C ALA A 158 -3.39 -1.01 -8.64
N VAL A 159 -3.86 -0.66 -7.45
CA VAL A 159 -3.04 -0.64 -6.24
C VAL A 159 -3.61 -1.60 -5.20
N ALA A 160 -2.79 -2.54 -4.73
CA ALA A 160 -3.10 -3.43 -3.63
C ALA A 160 -2.18 -3.10 -2.45
N SER A 161 -2.68 -2.41 -1.43
CA SER A 161 -1.96 -2.22 -0.17
C SER A 161 -2.10 -3.47 0.69
N VAL A 162 -1.01 -4.20 0.90
CA VAL A 162 -1.00 -5.54 1.48
C VAL A 162 -0.50 -5.51 2.91
N GLN A 163 -1.31 -6.03 3.83
CA GLN A 163 -0.91 -6.29 5.21
C GLN A 163 -0.09 -7.57 5.28
N TYR A 164 1.07 -7.54 5.90
CA TYR A 164 1.90 -8.73 6.14
C TYR A 164 1.93 -9.10 7.62
N ARG A 165 2.38 -10.32 7.97
CA ARG A 165 2.53 -10.76 9.37
C ARG A 165 3.57 -9.90 10.08
N GLU A 166 3.21 -9.46 11.27
CA GLU A 166 4.10 -8.73 12.17
C GLU A 166 5.23 -9.64 12.64
N SER A 167 6.43 -9.09 12.78
CA SER A 167 7.63 -9.84 13.21
C SER A 167 7.44 -10.56 14.55
N LYS A 168 6.64 -9.98 15.48
CA LYS A 168 6.31 -10.59 16.76
C LYS A 168 5.32 -11.77 16.65
N ILE A 169 4.62 -11.91 15.55
CA ILE A 169 3.72 -13.03 15.26
C ILE A 169 4.47 -14.12 14.49
N ALA A 170 5.26 -13.71 13.50
CA ALA A 170 6.07 -14.62 12.70
C ALA A 170 7.32 -13.90 12.21
N PRO A 171 8.52 -14.40 12.53
CA PRO A 171 9.76 -13.79 12.04
C PRO A 171 9.92 -13.98 10.53
N PHE A 172 10.91 -13.33 9.95
CA PHE A 172 11.32 -13.53 8.56
C PHE A 172 11.58 -15.04 8.29
N PRO A 173 11.16 -15.60 7.14
CA PRO A 173 10.68 -14.89 5.91
C PRO A 173 9.15 -14.74 5.80
N ALA A 174 8.40 -14.85 6.88
CA ALA A 174 6.93 -14.84 6.87
C ALA A 174 6.32 -13.64 6.10
N GLN A 175 6.98 -12.48 6.12
CA GLN A 175 6.52 -11.27 5.45
C GLN A 175 6.59 -11.42 3.92
N VAL A 176 7.66 -12.05 3.41
CA VAL A 176 7.84 -12.34 1.98
C VAL A 176 6.81 -13.38 1.50
N GLU A 177 6.58 -14.42 2.30
CA GLU A 177 5.53 -15.41 2.03
C GLU A 177 4.15 -14.76 1.89
N ASP A 178 3.84 -13.79 2.76
CA ASP A 178 2.56 -13.09 2.72
C ASP A 178 2.39 -12.26 1.44
N VAL A 179 3.46 -11.65 0.92
CA VAL A 179 3.43 -10.95 -0.37
C VAL A 179 3.12 -11.92 -1.51
N HIS A 180 3.79 -13.07 -1.57
CA HIS A 180 3.51 -14.08 -2.58
C HIS A 180 2.07 -14.60 -2.50
N ARG A 181 1.52 -14.83 -1.29
CA ARG A 181 0.13 -15.24 -1.09
C ARG A 181 -0.87 -14.17 -1.53
N ALA A 182 -0.56 -12.89 -1.26
CA ALA A 182 -1.40 -11.78 -1.72
C ALA A 182 -1.43 -11.68 -3.25
N ILE A 183 -0.27 -11.76 -3.91
CA ILE A 183 -0.16 -11.75 -5.38
C ILE A 183 -0.93 -12.93 -5.98
N HIS A 184 -0.75 -14.13 -5.43
CA HIS A 184 -1.48 -15.31 -5.87
C HIS A 184 -3.00 -15.14 -5.72
N HIS A 185 -3.46 -14.63 -4.58
CA HIS A 185 -4.89 -14.36 -4.37
C HIS A 185 -5.45 -13.34 -5.38
N ILE A 186 -4.69 -12.28 -5.70
CA ILE A 186 -5.09 -11.31 -6.72
C ILE A 186 -5.22 -12.01 -8.07
N ALA A 187 -4.23 -12.80 -8.47
CA ALA A 187 -4.22 -13.51 -9.74
C ALA A 187 -5.42 -14.44 -9.91
N GLU A 188 -5.68 -15.27 -8.90
CA GLU A 188 -6.72 -16.31 -8.95
C GLU A 188 -8.14 -15.76 -8.79
N GLN A 189 -8.32 -14.71 -7.97
CA GLN A 189 -9.65 -14.30 -7.55
C GLN A 189 -10.08 -12.93 -8.09
N LEU A 190 -9.14 -12.04 -8.43
CA LEU A 190 -9.42 -10.63 -8.65
C LEU A 190 -8.98 -10.12 -10.02
N ALA A 191 -7.88 -10.64 -10.57
CA ALA A 191 -7.26 -10.08 -11.78
C ALA A 191 -8.23 -10.01 -12.96
N LYS A 192 -8.94 -11.10 -13.25
CA LYS A 192 -9.93 -11.13 -14.33
C LYS A 192 -11.13 -10.22 -14.05
N LEU A 193 -11.57 -10.14 -12.79
CA LEU A 193 -12.73 -9.34 -12.41
C LEU A 193 -12.48 -7.84 -12.54
N PHE A 194 -11.25 -7.41 -12.28
CA PHE A 194 -10.85 -6.01 -12.24
C PHE A 194 -9.88 -5.62 -13.37
N HIS A 195 -9.77 -6.42 -14.42
CA HIS A 195 -8.91 -6.14 -15.57
C HIS A 195 -7.44 -5.87 -15.19
N ILE A 196 -6.92 -6.58 -14.18
CA ILE A 196 -5.53 -6.43 -13.73
C ILE A 196 -4.63 -7.34 -14.58
N ASP A 197 -3.55 -6.78 -15.12
CA ASP A 197 -2.53 -7.53 -15.83
C ASP A 197 -1.44 -8.03 -14.89
N MET A 198 -1.49 -9.28 -14.55
CA MET A 198 -0.51 -9.92 -13.65
C MET A 198 0.90 -10.00 -14.25
N ALA A 199 1.04 -9.91 -15.58
CA ALA A 199 2.35 -9.85 -16.22
C ALA A 199 3.04 -8.49 -16.03
N ARG A 200 2.30 -7.46 -15.62
CA ARG A 200 2.78 -6.11 -15.30
C ARG A 200 2.64 -5.82 -13.81
N THR A 201 3.19 -6.71 -12.98
CA THR A 201 3.17 -6.55 -11.52
C THR A 201 4.44 -5.86 -11.03
N PHE A 202 4.27 -4.79 -10.27
CA PHE A 202 5.34 -4.04 -9.60
C PHE A 202 5.17 -4.15 -8.09
N LEU A 203 6.29 -4.25 -7.38
CA LEU A 203 6.31 -4.13 -5.93
C LEU A 203 6.70 -2.71 -5.55
N MET A 204 6.00 -2.13 -4.60
CA MET A 204 6.32 -0.84 -4.04
C MET A 204 6.21 -0.89 -2.53
N GLY A 205 7.06 -0.18 -1.82
CA GLY A 205 6.91 -0.08 -0.37
C GLY A 205 7.83 0.97 0.23
N ASN A 206 7.45 1.42 1.42
CA ASN A 206 8.23 2.39 2.17
C ASN A 206 8.81 1.77 3.44
N SER A 207 10.01 2.21 3.86
CA SER A 207 10.66 1.74 5.09
C SER A 207 10.76 0.20 5.13
N SER A 208 10.30 -0.46 6.18
CA SER A 208 10.24 -1.92 6.28
C SER A 208 9.43 -2.59 5.16
N GLY A 209 8.43 -1.90 4.60
CA GLY A 209 7.70 -2.40 3.42
C GLY A 209 8.55 -2.38 2.16
N GLY A 210 9.37 -1.33 1.96
CA GLY A 210 10.34 -1.27 0.88
C GLY A 210 11.40 -2.37 0.98
N HIS A 211 11.86 -2.68 2.19
CA HIS A 211 12.74 -3.82 2.46
C HIS A 211 12.10 -5.15 2.04
N ILE A 212 10.84 -5.40 2.41
CA ILE A 212 10.13 -6.63 2.02
C ILE A 212 9.93 -6.69 0.50
N ALA A 213 9.62 -5.55 -0.15
CA ALA A 213 9.50 -5.48 -1.61
C ALA A 213 10.81 -5.89 -2.31
N LEU A 214 11.94 -5.33 -1.86
CA LEU A 214 13.27 -5.69 -2.36
C LEU A 214 13.57 -7.17 -2.14
N LEU A 215 13.37 -7.69 -0.91
CA LEU A 215 13.62 -9.10 -0.60
C LEU A 215 12.76 -10.03 -1.45
N THR A 216 11.47 -9.75 -1.58
CA THR A 216 10.55 -10.58 -2.38
C THR A 216 11.06 -10.71 -3.82
N ALA A 217 11.42 -9.59 -4.45
CA ALA A 217 11.87 -9.58 -5.83
C ALA A 217 13.26 -10.22 -6.01
N LEU A 218 14.22 -9.90 -5.13
CA LEU A 218 15.59 -10.38 -5.26
C LEU A 218 15.74 -11.85 -4.87
N ARG A 219 14.99 -12.34 -3.88
CA ARG A 219 14.93 -13.77 -3.53
C ARG A 219 14.31 -14.58 -4.67
N GLN A 220 13.23 -14.07 -5.28
CA GLN A 220 12.65 -14.71 -6.47
C GLN A 220 13.64 -14.76 -7.64
N ALA A 221 14.35 -13.66 -7.92
CA ALA A 221 15.38 -13.60 -8.96
C ALA A 221 16.55 -14.56 -8.69
N ALA A 222 16.88 -14.79 -7.42
CA ALA A 222 17.88 -15.78 -7.00
C ALA A 222 17.37 -17.23 -6.99
N GLY A 223 16.12 -17.47 -7.39
CA GLY A 223 15.52 -18.81 -7.45
C GLY A 223 15.12 -19.39 -6.08
N ILE A 224 14.99 -18.55 -5.06
CA ILE A 224 14.56 -19.00 -3.73
C ILE A 224 13.03 -19.08 -3.69
N ALA A 225 12.52 -20.26 -3.42
CA ALA A 225 11.09 -20.53 -3.30
C ALA A 225 10.64 -20.32 -1.85
N ASP A 226 10.14 -19.14 -1.52
CA ASP A 226 9.59 -18.85 -0.19
C ASP A 226 8.24 -19.54 0.04
N VAL A 227 7.48 -19.75 -1.04
CA VAL A 227 6.20 -20.50 -1.03
C VAL A 227 6.14 -21.37 -2.29
N SER A 228 6.64 -22.59 -2.19
CA SER A 228 6.81 -23.50 -3.35
C SER A 228 5.51 -23.92 -4.02
N GLU A 229 4.39 -23.91 -3.29
CA GLU A 229 3.07 -24.27 -3.81
C GLU A 229 2.38 -23.14 -4.61
N LEU A 230 2.93 -21.93 -4.59
CA LEU A 230 2.37 -20.80 -5.32
C LEU A 230 3.04 -20.59 -6.67
N LEU A 231 2.26 -20.14 -7.64
CA LEU A 231 2.79 -19.75 -8.95
C LEU A 231 3.67 -18.50 -8.79
N ASN A 232 4.82 -18.53 -9.44
CA ASN A 232 5.70 -17.36 -9.53
C ASN A 232 5.17 -16.43 -10.62
N PHE A 233 4.66 -15.28 -10.21
CA PHE A 233 4.30 -14.21 -11.13
C PHE A 233 5.51 -13.33 -11.40
N PRO A 234 5.70 -12.83 -12.64
CA PRO A 234 6.83 -11.96 -12.95
C PRO A 234 6.70 -10.64 -12.18
N ILE A 235 7.77 -10.25 -11.49
CA ILE A 235 7.91 -8.92 -10.90
C ILE A 235 8.65 -8.06 -11.91
N ARG A 236 7.96 -7.05 -12.46
CA ARG A 236 8.49 -6.18 -13.52
C ARG A 236 9.38 -5.07 -13.02
N GLY A 237 9.25 -4.69 -11.76
CA GLY A 237 10.10 -3.71 -11.12
C GLY A 237 9.78 -3.55 -9.65
N VAL A 238 10.69 -2.89 -8.93
CA VAL A 238 10.57 -2.58 -7.51
C VAL A 238 10.75 -1.09 -7.28
N ILE A 239 9.87 -0.47 -6.51
CA ILE A 239 10.01 0.91 -6.03
C ILE A 239 10.19 0.86 -4.51
N ALA A 240 11.35 1.24 -4.00
CA ALA A 240 11.67 1.17 -2.58
C ALA A 240 11.96 2.57 -2.02
N GLU A 241 11.11 3.01 -1.09
CA GLU A 241 11.20 4.32 -0.44
C GLU A 241 11.82 4.18 0.96
N SER A 242 12.92 4.87 1.24
CA SER A 242 13.60 4.88 2.56
C SER A 242 13.78 3.48 3.14
N ALA A 243 14.14 2.50 2.31
CA ALA A 243 14.16 1.09 2.67
C ALA A 243 15.51 0.68 3.29
N PRO A 244 15.52 -0.02 4.44
CA PRO A 244 16.72 -0.70 4.91
C PRO A 244 17.04 -1.88 3.96
N SER A 245 18.20 -1.88 3.35
CA SER A 245 18.64 -2.91 2.39
C SER A 245 19.66 -3.90 2.98
N ASP A 246 20.29 -3.51 4.08
CA ASP A 246 21.37 -4.24 4.75
C ASP A 246 21.10 -4.37 6.26
N LEU A 247 20.78 -5.56 6.70
CA LEU A 247 20.44 -5.80 8.11
C LEU A 247 21.69 -5.82 9.01
N PHE A 248 22.90 -6.00 8.44
CA PHE A 248 24.15 -5.80 9.19
C PHE A 248 24.30 -4.34 9.58
N LEU A 249 24.00 -3.41 8.66
CA LEU A 249 24.00 -1.99 8.96
C LEU A 249 22.95 -1.64 10.02
N CYS A 250 21.72 -2.15 9.89
CA CYS A 250 20.67 -1.98 10.91
C CYS A 250 21.11 -2.49 12.29
N ALA A 251 21.73 -3.67 12.36
CA ALA A 251 22.22 -4.24 13.60
C ALA A 251 23.38 -3.44 14.22
N LYS A 252 24.22 -2.83 13.39
CA LYS A 252 25.34 -1.96 13.81
C LYS A 252 24.86 -0.60 14.33
N GLU A 253 23.88 0.01 13.63
CA GLU A 253 23.34 1.32 14.01
C GLU A 253 22.50 1.24 15.28
N GLY A 254 21.83 0.09 15.50
CA GLY A 254 20.97 -0.11 16.65
C GLY A 254 19.66 0.64 16.56
N VAL A 255 19.07 0.92 17.70
CA VAL A 255 17.77 1.60 17.81
C VAL A 255 17.99 3.05 18.22
N PRO A 256 17.31 4.02 17.59
CA PRO A 256 17.38 5.42 18.00
C PRO A 256 17.07 5.60 19.49
N ALA A 257 17.84 6.45 20.18
CA ALA A 257 17.78 6.62 21.64
C ALA A 257 16.42 7.14 22.17
N ASN A 258 15.61 7.72 21.29
CA ASN A 258 14.27 8.21 21.62
C ASN A 258 13.17 7.15 21.51
N MET A 259 13.52 5.92 21.10
CA MET A 259 12.57 4.81 21.01
C MET A 259 12.42 4.08 22.34
N PRO A 260 11.26 3.44 22.60
CA PRO A 260 11.06 2.64 23.80
C PRO A 260 12.08 1.50 23.93
N ALA A 261 12.50 1.16 25.13
CA ALA A 261 13.43 0.07 25.42
C ALA A 261 12.94 -1.33 24.93
N THR A 262 11.67 -1.43 24.59
CA THR A 262 11.04 -2.65 24.04
C THR A 262 11.01 -2.67 22.51
N PHE A 263 11.58 -1.67 21.85
CA PHE A 263 11.59 -1.54 20.39
C PHE A 263 12.88 -2.14 19.82
N HIS A 264 12.81 -3.36 19.33
CA HIS A 264 13.94 -4.11 18.77
C HIS A 264 13.62 -4.67 17.39
N PRO A 265 13.34 -3.81 16.39
CA PRO A 265 12.75 -4.25 15.12
C PRO A 265 13.58 -5.29 14.36
N THR A 266 14.90 -5.14 14.33
CA THR A 266 15.79 -6.11 13.66
C THR A 266 15.81 -7.46 14.40
N ALA A 267 15.89 -7.44 15.72
CA ALA A 267 15.87 -8.64 16.54
C ALA A 267 14.54 -9.40 16.41
N ASP A 268 13.44 -8.67 16.51
CA ASP A 268 12.09 -9.22 16.36
C ASP A 268 11.86 -9.79 14.93
N LEU A 269 12.34 -9.10 13.88
CA LEU A 269 12.26 -9.59 12.50
C LEU A 269 12.99 -10.91 12.33
N LEU A 270 14.18 -11.03 12.90
CA LEU A 270 15.01 -12.24 12.79
C LEU A 270 14.61 -13.34 13.77
N GLY A 271 13.73 -13.03 14.74
CA GLY A 271 13.33 -13.96 15.81
C GLY A 271 14.50 -14.34 16.71
N VAL A 272 15.36 -13.37 17.06
CA VAL A 272 16.56 -13.57 17.90
C VAL A 272 16.69 -12.44 18.92
N SER A 273 17.43 -12.69 20.01
CA SER A 273 17.65 -11.66 21.03
C SER A 273 18.81 -10.71 20.67
N CYS A 274 19.84 -11.24 20.00
CA CYS A 274 21.05 -10.51 19.62
C CYS A 274 21.34 -10.75 18.13
N PRO A 275 20.92 -9.84 17.22
CA PRO A 275 21.14 -10.00 15.80
C PRO A 275 22.62 -10.20 15.39
N GLN A 276 23.55 -9.57 16.12
CA GLN A 276 24.98 -9.64 15.83
C GLN A 276 25.58 -11.04 16.00
N GLU A 277 24.92 -11.88 16.81
CA GLU A 277 25.33 -13.28 17.02
C GLU A 277 24.79 -14.23 15.92
N HIS A 278 23.97 -13.70 14.99
CA HIS A 278 23.32 -14.46 13.92
C HIS A 278 23.61 -13.87 12.53
N PRO A 279 24.89 -13.84 12.09
CA PRO A 279 25.27 -13.25 10.79
C PRO A 279 24.59 -13.94 9.61
N GLU A 280 24.28 -15.25 9.71
CA GLU A 280 23.53 -15.99 8.69
C GLU A 280 22.10 -15.44 8.51
N LYS A 281 21.41 -15.11 9.58
CA LYS A 281 20.06 -14.53 9.53
C LYS A 281 20.09 -13.08 9.04
N LEU A 282 21.09 -12.31 9.46
CA LEU A 282 21.32 -10.96 8.93
C LEU A 282 21.53 -11.00 7.42
N ALA A 283 22.36 -11.92 6.93
CA ALA A 283 22.59 -12.10 5.50
C ALA A 283 21.31 -12.52 4.77
N GLU A 284 20.59 -13.50 5.31
CA GLU A 284 19.35 -14.00 4.70
C GLU A 284 18.27 -12.91 4.59
N ALA A 285 18.19 -12.02 5.57
CA ALA A 285 17.24 -10.90 5.56
C ALA A 285 17.81 -9.62 4.92
N SER A 286 19.00 -9.63 4.33
CA SER A 286 19.58 -8.47 3.64
C SER A 286 19.37 -8.58 2.13
N ALA A 287 18.72 -7.59 1.53
CA ALA A 287 18.39 -7.57 0.11
C ALA A 287 19.65 -7.68 -0.76
N GLN A 288 20.73 -7.00 -0.39
CA GLN A 288 21.99 -7.01 -1.13
C GLN A 288 22.71 -8.38 -1.17
N THR A 289 22.34 -9.33 -0.32
CA THR A 289 22.91 -10.69 -0.32
C THR A 289 22.54 -11.46 -1.59
N TYR A 290 21.40 -11.12 -2.20
CA TYR A 290 20.88 -11.78 -3.40
C TYR A 290 21.39 -11.16 -4.71
N LEU A 291 22.26 -10.15 -4.63
CA LEU A 291 22.91 -9.56 -5.80
C LEU A 291 24.19 -10.33 -6.11
N ALA A 292 24.12 -11.23 -7.07
CA ALA A 292 25.26 -11.98 -7.57
C ALA A 292 25.54 -11.62 -9.04
N PRO A 293 26.82 -11.57 -9.47
CA PRO A 293 27.17 -11.31 -10.85
C PRO A 293 26.48 -12.28 -11.81
N GLY A 294 25.82 -11.73 -12.84
CA GLY A 294 25.11 -12.52 -13.86
C GLY A 294 23.69 -12.93 -13.47
N HIS A 295 23.21 -12.62 -12.28
CA HIS A 295 21.80 -12.80 -11.95
C HIS A 295 20.98 -11.63 -12.50
N ALA A 296 20.00 -11.93 -13.33
CA ALA A 296 19.05 -10.93 -13.81
C ALA A 296 18.10 -10.57 -12.66
N VAL A 297 18.17 -9.34 -12.19
CA VAL A 297 17.22 -8.78 -11.22
C VAL A 297 16.23 -7.86 -11.93
N PRO A 298 15.00 -7.72 -11.45
CA PRO A 298 14.07 -6.75 -12.04
C PRO A 298 14.61 -5.32 -11.89
N PRO A 299 14.18 -4.38 -12.73
CA PRO A 299 14.46 -2.96 -12.58
C PRO A 299 14.11 -2.45 -11.18
N ILE A 300 14.93 -1.58 -10.60
CA ILE A 300 14.73 -1.06 -9.23
C ILE A 300 14.82 0.47 -9.23
N LEU A 301 13.79 1.12 -8.69
CA LEU A 301 13.79 2.54 -8.36
C LEU A 301 13.95 2.70 -6.85
N LEU A 302 15.02 3.39 -6.43
CA LEU A 302 15.27 3.75 -5.04
C LEU A 302 14.95 5.23 -4.83
N LEU A 303 14.15 5.53 -3.80
CA LEU A 303 13.83 6.88 -3.36
C LEU A 303 14.22 7.02 -1.89
N HIS A 304 15.03 8.05 -1.52
CA HIS A 304 15.45 8.22 -0.14
C HIS A 304 15.67 9.70 0.20
N GLY A 305 15.24 10.11 1.39
CA GLY A 305 15.55 11.44 1.90
C GLY A 305 16.98 11.51 2.45
N ASP A 306 17.78 12.51 2.08
CA ASP A 306 19.16 12.65 2.54
C ASP A 306 19.30 12.99 4.04
N SER A 307 18.20 13.47 4.63
CA SER A 307 18.09 13.83 6.05
C SER A 307 17.31 12.80 6.87
N ASP A 308 17.21 11.56 6.37
CA ASP A 308 16.48 10.48 7.04
C ASP A 308 17.13 10.09 8.37
N ALA A 309 16.42 10.34 9.47
CA ALA A 309 16.86 10.09 10.84
C ALA A 309 16.46 8.70 11.38
N GLN A 310 15.76 7.88 10.60
CA GLN A 310 15.30 6.55 11.01
C GLN A 310 16.01 5.43 10.26
N VAL A 311 16.16 5.58 8.94
CA VAL A 311 16.86 4.64 8.08
C VAL A 311 17.95 5.42 7.35
N ASN A 312 19.20 5.13 7.65
CA ASN A 312 20.33 5.83 7.09
C ASN A 312 20.33 5.76 5.55
N VAL A 313 20.47 6.91 4.90
CA VAL A 313 20.52 7.01 3.44
C VAL A 313 21.61 6.12 2.79
N ALA A 314 22.61 5.71 3.56
CA ALA A 314 23.64 4.76 3.15
C ALA A 314 23.06 3.42 2.68
N HIS A 315 21.88 3.01 3.17
CA HIS A 315 21.19 1.81 2.69
C HIS A 315 20.89 1.88 1.20
N SER A 316 20.31 2.99 0.73
CA SER A 316 19.99 3.18 -0.69
C SER A 316 21.24 3.45 -1.53
N ARG A 317 22.19 4.25 -1.04
CA ARG A 317 23.43 4.55 -1.75
C ARG A 317 24.25 3.27 -2.03
N THR A 318 24.47 2.47 -1.00
CA THR A 318 25.25 1.21 -1.14
C THR A 318 24.49 0.19 -2.01
N LEU A 319 23.17 0.08 -1.87
CA LEU A 319 22.40 -0.81 -2.72
C LEU A 319 22.47 -0.39 -4.19
N TYR A 320 22.33 0.90 -4.48
CA TYR A 320 22.45 1.44 -5.84
C TYR A 320 23.82 1.15 -6.46
N GLU A 321 24.90 1.39 -5.70
CA GLU A 321 26.26 1.08 -6.14
C GLU A 321 26.42 -0.42 -6.49
N ARG A 322 25.89 -1.32 -5.66
CA ARG A 322 25.95 -2.75 -5.92
C ARG A 322 25.10 -3.19 -7.11
N LEU A 323 23.90 -2.61 -7.27
CA LEU A 323 23.04 -2.87 -8.42
C LEU A 323 23.74 -2.48 -9.73
N THR A 324 24.32 -1.27 -9.78
CA THR A 324 25.03 -0.79 -10.97
C THR A 324 26.30 -1.59 -11.26
N GLN A 325 27.06 -1.98 -10.24
CA GLN A 325 28.24 -2.86 -10.39
C GLN A 325 27.88 -4.23 -10.97
N ASN A 326 26.66 -4.73 -10.68
CA ASN A 326 26.15 -5.97 -11.23
C ASN A 326 25.43 -5.81 -12.57
N GLY A 327 25.39 -4.60 -13.15
CA GLY A 327 24.77 -4.31 -14.44
C GLY A 327 23.23 -4.32 -14.40
N ALA A 328 22.64 -4.17 -13.22
CA ALA A 328 21.18 -4.07 -13.06
C ALA A 328 20.64 -2.72 -13.56
N ASP A 329 19.42 -2.71 -14.12
CA ASP A 329 18.69 -1.48 -14.43
C ASP A 329 18.17 -0.88 -13.10
N ALA A 330 18.81 0.16 -12.63
CA ALA A 330 18.52 0.79 -11.37
C ALA A 330 18.56 2.31 -11.48
N ASP A 331 17.53 2.96 -10.94
CA ASP A 331 17.45 4.40 -10.76
C ASP A 331 17.49 4.76 -9.27
N TYR A 332 18.19 5.82 -8.90
CA TYR A 332 18.23 6.32 -7.52
C TYR A 332 17.96 7.81 -7.49
N ILE A 333 16.96 8.21 -6.71
CA ILE A 333 16.59 9.60 -6.47
C ILE A 333 16.76 9.92 -5.00
N GLU A 334 17.67 10.84 -4.70
CA GLU A 334 17.88 11.38 -3.37
C GLU A 334 17.09 12.67 -3.19
N LEU A 335 16.21 12.70 -2.20
CA LEU A 335 15.34 13.84 -1.91
C LEU A 335 16.02 14.76 -0.90
N ALA A 336 16.49 15.92 -1.36
CA ALA A 336 17.26 16.85 -0.55
C ALA A 336 16.46 17.46 0.60
N GLY A 337 17.00 17.42 1.83
CA GLY A 337 16.38 17.92 3.05
C GLY A 337 15.17 17.12 3.54
N VAL A 338 14.88 15.99 2.93
CA VAL A 338 13.72 15.15 3.28
C VAL A 338 14.11 14.12 4.34
N ASN A 339 13.25 13.97 5.36
CA ASN A 339 13.35 12.96 6.40
C ASN A 339 12.65 11.65 5.97
N HIS A 340 12.47 10.72 6.90
CA HIS A 340 11.89 9.41 6.69
C HIS A 340 10.42 9.47 6.26
N GLY A 341 10.13 9.19 4.99
CA GLY A 341 8.77 9.11 4.46
C GLY A 341 7.98 10.44 4.48
N GLY A 342 6.67 10.33 4.44
CA GLY A 342 5.75 11.46 4.53
C GLY A 342 5.43 12.14 3.19
N ALA A 343 4.79 13.31 3.28
CA ALA A 343 4.26 14.03 2.12
C ALA A 343 5.26 14.31 0.97
N PRO A 344 6.57 14.54 1.22
CA PRO A 344 7.52 14.76 0.13
C PRO A 344 7.63 13.61 -0.87
N PHE A 345 7.39 12.36 -0.45
CA PHE A 345 7.39 11.18 -1.34
C PHE A 345 6.13 11.09 -2.21
N TRP A 346 5.12 11.92 -1.95
CA TRP A 346 3.82 11.91 -2.63
C TRP A 346 3.52 13.22 -3.37
N THR A 347 4.57 13.99 -3.67
CA THR A 347 4.48 15.19 -4.53
C THR A 347 4.25 14.77 -5.98
N GLU A 348 3.74 15.69 -6.80
CA GLU A 348 3.46 15.44 -8.22
C GLU A 348 4.72 14.98 -8.96
N ASP A 349 5.86 15.62 -8.69
CA ASP A 349 7.15 15.31 -9.33
C ASP A 349 7.60 13.87 -9.00
N VAL A 350 7.51 13.45 -7.72
CA VAL A 350 7.89 12.09 -7.32
C VAL A 350 6.92 11.06 -7.90
N LEU A 351 5.62 11.34 -7.89
CA LEU A 351 4.62 10.48 -8.50
C LEU A 351 4.81 10.34 -10.02
N GLN A 352 5.27 11.39 -10.69
CA GLN A 352 5.62 11.31 -12.11
C GLN A 352 6.83 10.42 -12.34
N ILE A 353 7.88 10.54 -11.51
CA ILE A 353 9.07 9.64 -11.57
C ILE A 353 8.64 8.18 -11.41
N ILE A 354 7.76 7.88 -10.44
CA ILE A 354 7.23 6.54 -10.22
C ILE A 354 6.45 6.05 -11.45
N ALA A 355 5.58 6.89 -11.99
CA ALA A 355 4.78 6.54 -13.16
C ALA A 355 5.64 6.29 -14.40
N ASP A 356 6.64 7.13 -14.65
CA ASP A 356 7.59 6.98 -15.76
C ASP A 356 8.40 5.69 -15.64
N PHE A 357 8.86 5.38 -14.43
CA PHE A 357 9.54 4.10 -14.16
C PHE A 357 8.64 2.90 -14.48
N ILE A 358 7.38 2.91 -14.02
CA ILE A 358 6.43 1.83 -14.30
C ILE A 358 6.18 1.72 -15.80
N HIS A 359 5.92 2.83 -16.50
CA HIS A 359 5.65 2.82 -17.94
C HIS A 359 6.86 2.34 -18.77
N LYS A 360 8.08 2.69 -18.35
CA LYS A 360 9.33 2.23 -19.00
C LYS A 360 9.46 0.70 -18.95
N HIS A 361 8.92 0.06 -17.91
CA HIS A 361 9.12 -1.36 -17.64
C HIS A 361 7.85 -2.23 -17.78
N CYS A 362 6.75 -1.63 -18.27
CA CYS A 362 5.49 -2.34 -18.56
C CYS A 362 5.56 -3.28 -19.76
#